data_5e3b506d5819cf31cd4fb8b35d760236
#
_entry.id   5e3b506d5819cf31cd4fb8b35d760236
#
_cell.length_a   1.000
_cell.length_b   1.000
_cell.length_c   1.000
_cell.angle_alpha   90.00
_cell.angle_beta   90.00
_cell.angle_gamma   90.00
#
_symmetry.space_group_name_H-M   'P 1'
#
loop_
_entity.id
_entity.type
_entity.pdbx_description
1 polymer ?
#
loop_
_entity_poly.entity_id
_entity_poly.type
_entity_poly.pdbx_seq_one_letter_code
_entity_poly.pdbx_strand_id
1 'polypeptide(L)'
;DFTAMTFTVNGSEFNYGKVNLRQRAHGEELYWDILKWVSDMREKCEHDGSQMERLETILTDYYYGNFSVFQSLPDLWAIDQIFPVMPIHRLKEKPTRNAVLSDITCDSDGKIDKFALADGISRSLPLHDPEIEKGQEYMLGIFLVGAYQETLGDLHNLLGDTNVVGVH
;
A
#
# COMPACT_ATOMS: atom_id res chain seq x y z
N ASP A 1 -15.41 -12.26 -14.15
CA ASP A 1 -15.49 -12.53 -12.71
C ASP A 1 -15.27 -14.00 -12.29
N PHE A 2 -14.88 -14.84 -13.24
CA PHE A 2 -14.63 -16.26 -13.02
C PHE A 2 -13.49 -16.50 -12.02
N THR A 3 -12.43 -15.72 -12.10
CA THR A 3 -11.24 -15.82 -11.24
C THR A 3 -11.57 -15.54 -9.77
N ALA A 4 -12.33 -14.49 -9.49
CA ALA A 4 -12.76 -14.14 -8.15
C ALA A 4 -13.68 -15.23 -7.55
N MET A 5 -14.57 -15.80 -8.35
CA MET A 5 -15.45 -16.87 -7.92
C MET A 5 -14.66 -18.15 -7.58
N THR A 6 -13.68 -18.52 -8.39
CA THR A 6 -12.82 -19.69 -8.14
C THR A 6 -12.01 -19.55 -6.86
N PHE A 7 -11.44 -18.38 -6.61
CA PHE A 7 -10.68 -18.11 -5.38
C PHE A 7 -11.57 -18.19 -4.13
N THR A 8 -12.76 -17.60 -4.19
CA THR A 8 -13.72 -17.65 -3.08
C THR A 8 -14.16 -19.07 -2.77
N VAL A 9 -14.44 -19.88 -3.78
CA VAL A 9 -14.80 -21.29 -3.61
C VAL A 9 -13.68 -22.08 -2.93
N ASN A 10 -12.44 -21.93 -3.37
CA ASN A 10 -11.29 -22.60 -2.75
C ASN A 10 -11.09 -22.19 -1.28
N GLY A 11 -11.28 -20.92 -0.94
CA GLY A 11 -11.22 -20.45 0.44
C GLY A 11 -12.30 -21.08 1.33
N SER A 12 -13.52 -21.15 0.86
CA SER A 12 -14.63 -21.78 1.58
C SER A 12 -14.41 -23.29 1.75
N GLU A 13 -14.00 -23.98 0.70
CA GLU A 13 -13.74 -25.42 0.76
C GLU A 13 -12.57 -25.78 1.69
N PHE A 14 -11.55 -24.92 1.79
CA PHE A 14 -10.48 -25.09 2.76
C PHE A 14 -11.01 -24.99 4.19
N ASN A 15 -11.84 -24.00 4.49
CA ASN A 15 -12.43 -23.83 5.82
C ASN A 15 -13.33 -25.01 6.23
N TYR A 16 -13.94 -25.68 5.26
CA TYR A 16 -14.72 -26.91 5.50
C TYR A 16 -13.89 -28.20 5.42
N GLY A 17 -12.57 -28.11 5.29
CA GLY A 17 -11.66 -29.27 5.25
C GLY A 17 -11.71 -30.09 3.98
N LYS A 18 -12.34 -29.61 2.90
CA LYS A 18 -12.42 -30.30 1.62
C LYS A 18 -11.17 -30.14 0.76
N VAL A 19 -10.41 -29.08 1.01
CA VAL A 19 -9.17 -28.74 0.30
C VAL A 19 -8.05 -28.67 1.32
N ASN A 20 -6.93 -29.34 1.06
CA ASN A 20 -5.77 -29.27 1.93
C ASN A 20 -4.93 -28.01 1.69
N LEU A 21 -4.00 -27.71 2.61
CA LEU A 21 -3.19 -26.48 2.56
C LEU A 21 -2.39 -26.33 1.25
N ARG A 22 -1.86 -27.43 0.70
CA ARG A 22 -1.10 -27.42 -0.56
C ARG A 22 -2.00 -27.04 -1.74
N GLN A 23 -3.20 -27.57 -1.78
CA GLN A 23 -4.18 -27.25 -2.83
C GLN A 23 -4.63 -25.79 -2.73
N ARG A 24 -4.83 -25.28 -1.51
CA ARG A 24 -5.13 -23.89 -1.28
C ARG A 24 -3.99 -22.97 -1.75
N ALA A 25 -2.76 -23.25 -1.35
CA ALA A 25 -1.59 -22.48 -1.76
C ALA A 25 -1.46 -22.42 -3.30
N HIS A 26 -1.64 -23.56 -3.97
CA HIS A 26 -1.60 -23.59 -5.43
C HIS A 26 -2.77 -22.80 -6.07
N GLY A 27 -3.94 -22.80 -5.48
CA GLY A 27 -5.07 -21.97 -5.93
C GLY A 27 -4.78 -20.48 -5.78
N GLU A 28 -4.11 -20.07 -4.70
CA GLU A 28 -3.68 -18.69 -4.47
C GLU A 28 -2.59 -18.27 -5.47
N GLU A 29 -1.60 -19.11 -5.75
CA GLU A 29 -0.58 -18.86 -6.77
C GLU A 29 -1.22 -18.61 -8.15
N LEU A 30 -2.10 -19.52 -8.58
CA LEU A 30 -2.81 -19.38 -9.85
C LEU A 30 -3.66 -18.10 -9.92
N TYR A 31 -4.29 -17.72 -8.83
CA TYR A 31 -5.07 -16.48 -8.74
C TYR A 31 -4.18 -15.26 -9.01
N TRP A 32 -3.04 -15.16 -8.33
CA TRP A 32 -2.12 -14.05 -8.51
C TRP A 32 -1.48 -14.03 -9.89
N ASP A 33 -1.15 -15.19 -10.44
CA ASP A 33 -0.59 -15.30 -11.80
C ASP A 33 -1.59 -14.82 -12.86
N ILE A 34 -2.87 -15.18 -12.71
CA ILE A 34 -3.92 -14.71 -13.62
C ILE A 34 -4.11 -13.19 -13.50
N LEU A 35 -4.14 -12.64 -12.30
CA LEU A 35 -4.29 -11.19 -12.10
C LEU A 35 -3.12 -10.41 -12.71
N LYS A 36 -1.89 -10.88 -12.54
CA LYS A 36 -0.70 -10.29 -13.17
C LYS A 36 -0.79 -10.36 -14.69
N TRP A 37 -1.16 -11.53 -15.23
CA TRP A 37 -1.33 -11.70 -16.66
C TRP A 37 -2.41 -10.76 -17.24
N VAL A 38 -3.54 -10.60 -16.55
CA VAL A 38 -4.58 -9.64 -16.95
C VAL A 38 -4.06 -8.21 -16.91
N SER A 39 -3.27 -7.85 -15.89
CA SER A 39 -2.63 -6.54 -15.77
C SER A 39 -1.67 -6.26 -16.93
N ASP A 40 -0.84 -7.25 -17.33
CA ASP A 40 0.10 -7.12 -18.44
C ASP A 40 -0.62 -7.00 -19.80
N MET A 41 -1.81 -7.60 -19.91
CA MET A 41 -2.66 -7.49 -21.11
C MET A 41 -3.38 -6.14 -21.21
N ARG A 42 -3.44 -5.38 -20.12
CA ARG A 42 -4.14 -4.09 -20.01
C ARG A 42 -3.75 -3.09 -21.11
N GLU A 43 -2.47 -2.98 -21.41
CA GLU A 43 -1.96 -2.05 -22.43
C GLU A 43 -2.46 -2.36 -23.85
N LYS A 44 -3.04 -3.55 -24.05
CA LYS A 44 -3.46 -4.07 -25.36
C LYS A 44 -4.97 -4.05 -25.58
N CYS A 45 -5.75 -3.75 -24.54
CA CYS A 45 -7.21 -3.85 -24.62
C CYS A 45 -7.88 -2.57 -24.11
N GLU A 46 -8.83 -2.03 -24.87
CA GLU A 46 -9.77 -1.01 -24.40
C GLU A 46 -10.80 -1.68 -23.48
N HIS A 47 -10.73 -1.40 -22.16
CA HIS A 47 -11.64 -1.99 -21.18
C HIS A 47 -12.36 -0.91 -20.36
N ASP A 48 -13.50 -1.28 -19.80
CA ASP A 48 -14.30 -0.45 -18.90
C ASP A 48 -13.48 -0.02 -17.67
N GLY A 49 -13.41 1.30 -17.43
CA GLY A 49 -12.58 1.91 -16.40
C GLY A 49 -12.84 1.37 -14.97
N SER A 50 -14.08 0.96 -14.67
CA SER A 50 -14.45 0.49 -13.33
C SER A 50 -13.84 -0.86 -12.95
N GLN A 51 -13.69 -1.77 -13.92
CA GLN A 51 -13.06 -3.07 -13.69
C GLN A 51 -11.54 -2.93 -13.52
N MET A 52 -10.97 -1.94 -14.21
CA MET A 52 -9.53 -1.65 -14.11
C MET A 52 -9.15 -1.04 -12.78
N GLU A 53 -9.93 -0.11 -12.25
CA GLU A 53 -9.72 0.46 -10.91
C GLU A 53 -9.74 -0.63 -9.83
N ARG A 54 -10.67 -1.59 -9.97
CA ARG A 54 -10.73 -2.73 -9.07
C ARG A 54 -9.51 -3.64 -9.16
N LEU A 55 -9.01 -3.90 -10.37
CA LEU A 55 -7.79 -4.69 -10.57
C LEU A 55 -6.57 -3.98 -9.98
N GLU A 56 -6.42 -2.69 -10.20
CA GLU A 56 -5.35 -1.87 -9.63
C GLU A 56 -5.38 -1.92 -8.10
N THR A 57 -6.56 -1.81 -7.51
CA THR A 57 -6.72 -1.91 -6.04
C THR A 57 -6.27 -3.28 -5.51
N ILE A 58 -6.58 -4.37 -6.21
CA ILE A 58 -6.19 -5.73 -5.81
C ILE A 58 -4.67 -5.94 -5.95
N LEU A 59 -4.06 -5.36 -6.98
CA LEU A 59 -2.63 -5.49 -7.28
C LEU A 59 -1.76 -4.44 -6.55
N THR A 60 -2.36 -3.54 -5.79
CA THR A 60 -1.63 -2.54 -5.01
C THR A 60 -0.82 -3.21 -3.91
N ASP A 61 0.47 -2.89 -3.87
CA ASP A 61 1.39 -3.39 -2.85
C ASP A 61 1.16 -2.70 -1.50
N TYR A 62 1.56 -3.34 -0.41
CA TYR A 62 1.62 -2.74 0.92
C TYR A 62 3.09 -2.56 1.32
N TYR A 63 3.51 -1.31 1.48
CA TYR A 63 4.85 -0.96 1.95
C TYR A 63 4.77 -0.64 3.43
N TYR A 64 5.40 -1.48 4.24
CA TYR A 64 5.46 -1.30 5.69
C TYR A 64 6.61 -0.40 6.08
N GLY A 65 6.28 0.73 6.70
CA GLY A 65 7.24 1.70 7.21
C GLY A 65 7.46 1.56 8.72
N ASN A 66 8.66 1.88 9.18
CA ASN A 66 9.03 1.86 10.59
C ASN A 66 8.55 3.12 11.34
N PHE A 67 7.27 3.39 11.31
CA PHE A 67 6.63 4.54 11.96
C PHE A 67 5.27 4.15 12.53
N SER A 68 4.65 5.07 13.26
CA SER A 68 3.26 5.01 13.68
C SER A 68 2.50 6.20 13.12
N VAL A 69 1.41 5.95 12.41
CA VAL A 69 0.48 7.00 11.97
C VAL A 69 -0.07 7.76 13.16
N PHE A 70 -0.43 7.07 14.22
CA PHE A 70 -1.04 7.65 15.42
C PHE A 70 -0.08 8.55 16.20
N GLN A 71 1.21 8.25 16.16
CA GLN A 71 2.24 9.05 16.82
C GLN A 71 2.73 10.22 15.95
N SER A 72 2.96 9.97 14.65
CA SER A 72 3.63 10.94 13.78
C SER A 72 2.67 11.78 12.94
N LEU A 73 1.48 11.25 12.64
CA LEU A 73 0.49 11.87 11.73
C LEU A 73 -0.94 11.68 12.26
N PRO A 74 -1.25 12.08 13.50
CA PRO A 74 -2.56 11.80 14.11
C PRO A 74 -3.73 12.37 13.30
N ASP A 75 -3.58 13.50 12.65
CA ASP A 75 -4.65 14.12 11.86
C ASP A 75 -5.00 13.35 10.58
N LEU A 76 -4.08 12.54 10.08
CA LEU A 76 -4.38 11.64 8.97
C LEU A 76 -5.49 10.66 9.34
N TRP A 77 -5.40 10.09 10.54
CA TRP A 77 -6.39 9.18 11.08
C TRP A 77 -7.61 9.91 11.66
N ALA A 78 -7.39 11.00 12.43
CA ALA A 78 -8.46 11.65 13.19
C ALA A 78 -9.43 12.46 12.31
N ILE A 79 -8.95 13.08 11.24
CA ILE A 79 -9.74 14.01 10.40
C ILE A 79 -9.52 13.82 8.90
N ASP A 80 -8.97 12.69 8.48
CA ASP A 80 -8.71 12.41 7.06
C ASP A 80 -7.78 13.45 6.39
N GLN A 81 -6.85 14.06 7.14
CA GLN A 81 -5.89 15.02 6.59
C GLN A 81 -4.98 14.30 5.60
N ILE A 82 -4.80 14.88 4.41
CA ILE A 82 -3.89 14.36 3.39
C ILE A 82 -2.60 15.16 3.41
N PHE A 83 -1.47 14.46 3.57
CA PHE A 83 -0.13 15.03 3.46
C PHE A 83 0.51 14.61 2.14
N PRO A 84 1.25 15.50 1.46
CA PRO A 84 2.04 15.10 0.31
C PRO A 84 3.11 14.07 0.71
N VAL A 85 3.20 12.99 -0.03
CA VAL A 85 4.17 11.91 0.21
C VAL A 85 4.91 11.61 -1.08
N MET A 86 6.23 11.47 -1.01
CA MET A 86 7.03 11.04 -2.15
C MET A 86 8.35 10.41 -1.71
N PRO A 87 8.99 9.58 -2.55
CA PRO A 87 10.38 9.19 -2.33
C PRO A 87 11.30 10.41 -2.28
N ILE A 88 12.28 10.42 -1.36
CA ILE A 88 13.28 11.49 -1.26
C ILE A 88 14.60 11.12 -1.95
N HIS A 89 14.66 9.98 -2.60
CA HIS A 89 15.79 9.50 -3.40
C HIS A 89 15.27 8.79 -4.66
N ARG A 90 16.18 8.40 -5.56
CA ARG A 90 15.83 7.73 -6.85
C ARG A 90 14.89 8.57 -7.73
N LEU A 91 14.90 9.90 -7.60
CA LEU A 91 13.96 10.84 -8.24
C LEU A 91 14.06 10.87 -9.78
N LYS A 92 15.10 10.28 -10.37
CA LYS A 92 15.28 10.16 -11.83
C LYS A 92 14.79 8.82 -12.37
N GLU A 93 14.43 7.90 -11.51
CA GLU A 93 13.94 6.59 -11.89
C GLU A 93 12.42 6.62 -12.02
N LYS A 94 11.91 5.89 -13.00
CA LYS A 94 10.46 5.75 -13.17
C LYS A 94 9.92 4.78 -12.13
N PRO A 95 8.90 5.15 -11.35
CA PRO A 95 8.21 4.21 -10.46
C PRO A 95 7.65 3.03 -11.24
N THR A 96 7.74 1.84 -10.65
CA THR A 96 7.29 0.58 -11.25
C THR A 96 6.24 -0.14 -10.42
N ARG A 97 5.93 0.40 -9.22
CA ARG A 97 4.98 -0.15 -8.27
C ARG A 97 3.94 0.89 -7.90
N ASN A 98 2.78 0.45 -7.48
CA ASN A 98 1.79 1.26 -6.81
C ASN A 98 1.56 0.67 -5.43
N ALA A 99 1.65 1.47 -4.38
CA ALA A 99 1.55 0.98 -3.02
C ALA A 99 0.71 1.87 -2.09
N VAL A 100 0.14 1.23 -1.10
CA VAL A 100 -0.36 1.84 0.14
C VAL A 100 0.78 1.78 1.16
N LEU A 101 0.91 2.81 1.98
CA LEU A 101 1.87 2.80 3.09
C LEU A 101 1.17 2.35 4.36
N SER A 102 1.69 1.32 5.00
CA SER A 102 1.20 0.85 6.29
C SER A 102 2.27 1.06 7.36
N ASP A 103 1.84 1.42 8.57
CA ASP A 103 2.70 1.40 9.73
C ASP A 103 2.85 -0.02 10.31
N ILE A 104 3.64 -0.17 11.36
CA ILE A 104 3.84 -1.45 12.07
C ILE A 104 3.22 -1.33 13.46
N THR A 105 1.95 -0.93 13.51
CA THR A 105 1.18 -0.90 14.75
C THR A 105 0.23 -2.09 14.85
N CYS A 106 -0.38 -2.27 16.01
CA CYS A 106 -1.40 -3.31 16.20
C CYS A 106 -2.76 -2.94 15.60
N ASP A 107 -2.94 -1.71 15.14
CA ASP A 107 -4.20 -1.21 14.59
C ASP A 107 -4.20 -1.25 13.06
N SER A 108 -5.25 -1.83 12.48
CA SER A 108 -5.43 -1.91 11.04
C SER A 108 -5.65 -0.57 10.34
N ASP A 109 -5.96 0.48 11.09
CA ASP A 109 -6.12 1.85 10.59
C ASP A 109 -4.78 2.60 10.44
N GLY A 110 -3.66 2.00 10.90
CA GLY A 110 -2.31 2.54 10.77
C GLY A 110 -1.80 2.48 9.32
N LYS A 111 -2.39 3.26 8.41
CA LYS A 111 -2.03 3.30 6.99
C LYS A 111 -2.29 4.66 6.36
N ILE A 112 -1.56 4.92 5.27
CA ILE A 112 -1.80 6.03 4.35
C ILE A 112 -2.29 5.43 3.04
N ASP A 113 -3.57 5.58 2.74
CA ASP A 113 -4.24 5.07 1.55
C ASP A 113 -4.94 6.16 0.72
N LYS A 114 -4.59 7.43 0.98
CA LYS A 114 -5.02 8.60 0.21
C LYS A 114 -3.81 9.49 -0.04
N PHE A 115 -3.52 9.74 -1.30
CA PHE A 115 -2.34 10.49 -1.73
C PHE A 115 -2.75 11.65 -2.64
N ALA A 116 -2.17 12.84 -2.40
CA ALA A 116 -2.32 13.98 -3.29
C ALA A 116 -1.37 13.83 -4.47
N LEU A 117 -1.90 13.62 -5.66
CA LEU A 117 -1.17 13.60 -6.93
C LEU A 117 -1.57 14.79 -7.81
N ALA A 118 -0.88 14.97 -8.93
CA ALA A 118 -1.14 16.09 -9.84
C ALA A 118 -2.59 16.12 -10.38
N ASP A 119 -3.18 14.95 -10.54
CA ASP A 119 -4.50 14.76 -11.14
C ASP A 119 -5.61 14.65 -10.08
N GLY A 120 -5.27 14.75 -8.79
CA GLY A 120 -6.22 14.67 -7.68
C GLY A 120 -5.80 13.70 -6.58
N ILE A 121 -6.78 13.07 -5.94
CA ILE A 121 -6.54 12.12 -4.86
C ILE A 121 -6.49 10.70 -5.44
N SER A 122 -5.39 10.00 -5.17
CA SER A 122 -5.20 8.59 -5.53
C SER A 122 -5.29 7.68 -4.29
N ARG A 123 -5.68 6.43 -4.50
CA ARG A 123 -5.68 5.35 -3.49
C ARG A 123 -4.35 4.64 -3.35
N SER A 124 -3.41 4.93 -4.21
CA SER A 124 -2.06 4.37 -4.17
C SER A 124 -1.03 5.41 -4.60
N LEU A 125 0.19 5.23 -4.14
CA LEU A 125 1.34 6.08 -4.47
C LEU A 125 2.24 5.34 -5.45
N PRO A 126 2.64 5.95 -6.58
CA PRO A 126 3.67 5.39 -7.45
C PRO A 126 5.03 5.35 -6.73
N LEU A 127 5.59 4.16 -6.59
CA LEU A 127 6.84 3.89 -5.88
C LEU A 127 7.78 3.02 -6.72
N HIS A 128 9.04 2.96 -6.31
CA HIS A 128 10.03 2.06 -6.88
C HIS A 128 10.03 0.73 -6.13
N ASP A 129 10.47 -0.34 -6.77
CA ASP A 129 10.78 -1.58 -6.07
C ASP A 129 11.81 -1.27 -4.97
N PRO A 130 11.54 -1.58 -3.70
CA PRO A 130 12.41 -1.21 -2.58
C PRO A 130 13.76 -1.92 -2.57
N GLU A 131 13.93 -2.97 -3.41
CA GLU A 131 15.20 -3.73 -3.52
C GLU A 131 15.75 -4.21 -2.16
N ILE A 132 14.85 -4.63 -1.27
CA ILE A 132 15.17 -5.04 0.11
C ILE A 132 16.30 -6.08 0.16
N GLU A 133 16.33 -6.99 -0.83
CA GLU A 133 17.37 -8.03 -0.94
C GLU A 133 18.78 -7.45 -1.10
N LYS A 134 18.90 -6.20 -1.60
CA LYS A 134 20.19 -5.51 -1.73
C LYS A 134 20.59 -4.76 -0.45
N GLY A 135 19.76 -4.78 0.59
CA GLY A 135 20.02 -4.09 1.86
C GLY A 135 20.01 -2.56 1.73
N GLN A 136 19.37 -2.01 0.71
CA GLN A 136 19.23 -0.57 0.52
C GLN A 136 18.01 -0.04 1.28
N GLU A 137 18.20 1.06 1.99
CA GLU A 137 17.09 1.76 2.62
C GLU A 137 16.24 2.48 1.56
N TYR A 138 14.92 2.33 1.66
CA TYR A 138 13.97 3.06 0.82
C TYR A 138 13.29 4.15 1.66
N MET A 139 13.65 5.40 1.41
CA MET A 139 13.20 6.53 2.23
C MET A 139 12.08 7.31 1.54
N LEU A 140 11.03 7.57 2.30
CA LEU A 140 9.91 8.42 1.90
C LEU A 140 9.91 9.70 2.74
N GLY A 141 9.59 10.81 2.11
CA GLY A 141 9.30 12.08 2.78
C GLY A 141 7.80 12.30 2.84
N ILE A 142 7.33 12.74 4.00
CA ILE A 142 5.97 13.24 4.22
C ILE A 142 6.09 14.74 4.47
N PHE A 143 5.46 15.54 3.64
CA PHE A 143 5.69 16.98 3.58
C PHE A 143 4.52 17.77 4.16
N LEU A 144 4.80 19.02 4.51
CA LEU A 144 3.85 19.98 5.07
C LEU A 144 3.23 19.50 6.40
N VAL A 145 3.99 18.73 7.14
CA VAL A 145 3.62 18.27 8.49
C VAL A 145 3.86 19.42 9.45
N GLY A 146 2.81 19.88 10.11
CA GLY A 146 2.90 20.97 11.08
C GLY A 146 3.26 20.48 12.48
N ALA A 147 3.68 21.41 13.36
CA ALA A 147 4.07 21.13 14.74
C ALA A 147 2.96 20.47 15.60
N TYR A 148 1.71 20.64 15.23
CA TYR A 148 0.59 20.00 15.94
C TYR A 148 0.60 18.48 15.79
N GLN A 149 1.16 17.92 14.72
CA GLN A 149 1.27 16.47 14.57
C GLN A 149 2.16 15.87 15.67
N GLU A 150 3.29 16.51 15.98
CA GLU A 150 4.15 16.07 17.10
C GLU A 150 3.49 16.29 18.46
N THR A 151 2.79 17.41 18.64
CA THR A 151 2.18 17.78 19.92
C THR A 151 0.96 16.91 20.26
N LEU A 152 0.17 16.54 19.26
CA LEU A 152 -1.06 15.74 19.42
C LEU A 152 -0.81 14.24 19.24
N GLY A 153 0.34 13.87 18.70
CA GLY A 153 0.74 12.47 18.55
C GLY A 153 0.96 11.83 19.93
N ASP A 154 0.54 10.59 20.05
CA ASP A 154 0.69 9.81 21.28
C ASP A 154 1.63 8.63 21.05
N LEU A 155 2.40 8.25 22.05
CA LEU A 155 3.28 7.10 21.99
C LEU A 155 2.47 5.83 21.68
N HIS A 156 2.76 5.22 20.54
CA HIS A 156 2.02 4.06 20.06
C HIS A 156 2.97 2.98 19.52
N ASN A 157 2.91 1.80 20.11
CA ASN A 157 3.72 0.62 19.77
C ASN A 157 5.26 0.79 19.91
N LEU A 158 5.75 1.75 20.65
CA LEU A 158 7.18 1.93 21.00
C LEU A 158 8.13 2.04 19.79
N LEU A 159 7.64 2.53 18.64
CA LEU A 159 8.46 2.71 17.44
C LEU A 159 9.40 3.93 17.53
N GLY A 160 9.16 4.80 18.50
CA GLY A 160 9.88 6.07 18.63
C GLY A 160 9.41 7.11 17.62
N ASP A 161 10.06 8.26 17.66
CA ASP A 161 9.75 9.37 16.77
C ASP A 161 10.36 9.16 15.39
N THR A 162 9.67 9.63 14.35
CA THR A 162 10.22 9.71 13.00
C THR A 162 11.23 10.85 12.90
N ASN A 163 12.13 10.79 11.92
CA ASN A 163 13.04 11.89 11.64
C ASN A 163 12.26 13.10 11.12
N VAL A 164 12.43 14.24 11.76
CA VAL A 164 11.79 15.52 11.40
C VAL A 164 12.82 16.51 10.91
N VAL A 165 12.52 17.22 9.82
CA VAL A 165 13.39 18.24 9.22
C VAL A 165 12.59 19.51 9.02
N GLY A 166 13.05 20.60 9.64
CA GLY A 166 12.54 21.94 9.39
C GLY A 166 13.15 22.51 8.10
N VAL A 167 12.30 22.99 7.19
CA VAL A 167 12.71 23.68 5.98
C VAL A 167 12.33 25.15 6.10
N HIS A 168 13.35 26.05 6.02
CA HIS A 168 13.20 27.50 6.15
C HIS A 168 13.46 28.21 4.84
#